data_a924ad776d46f6558a03be24959a54b8
#
_entry.id   a924ad776d46f6558a03be24959a54b8
#
_cell.length_a   1.000
_cell.length_b   1.000
_cell.length_c   1.000
_cell.angle_alpha   90.00
_cell.angle_beta   90.00
_cell.angle_gamma   90.00
#
_symmetry.space_group_name_H-M   'P 1'
#
loop_
_entity.id
_entity.type
_entity.pdbx_description
1 polymer ?
#
loop_
_entity_poly.entity_id
_entity_poly.type
_entity_poly.pdbx_seq_one_letter_code
_entity_poly.pdbx_strand_id
1 'polypeptide(L)'
;KGLENQGYNCFACCPSNPAGLKMEFYEDGDDVVCIWEAGDNYQGWLKTLHGGIQATLMDELGGWVVNRKLQTAGMTTSLTMKYRNPVPTGEGVKIVIRGRIKEMKRNFAFIEAELSHEGKLCSSCEMIYYCFSKEKRHNCGCNGKEKGCSLCCKRRK
;
A
#
# COMPACT_ATOMS: atom_id res chain seq x y z
N LYS A 1 13.93 -7.06 17.49
CA LYS A 1 12.67 -7.80 17.82
C LYS A 1 11.54 -6.94 17.29
N GLY A 2 10.89 -7.43 16.22
CA GLY A 2 9.95 -6.65 15.43
C GLY A 2 8.59 -6.42 16.08
N LEU A 3 7.75 -5.63 15.43
CA LEU A 3 6.37 -5.33 15.82
C LEU A 3 5.50 -6.57 16.02
N GLU A 4 5.87 -7.70 15.42
CA GLU A 4 5.21 -9.01 15.57
C GLU A 4 5.10 -9.42 17.05
N ASN A 5 6.11 -9.11 17.87
CA ASN A 5 6.06 -9.38 19.31
C ASN A 5 5.12 -8.45 20.08
N GLN A 6 4.55 -7.44 19.44
CA GLN A 6 3.59 -6.48 20.00
C GLN A 6 2.16 -6.73 19.48
N GLY A 7 1.92 -7.86 18.78
CA GLY A 7 0.61 -8.19 18.23
C GLY A 7 0.25 -7.47 16.93
N TYR A 8 1.24 -6.88 16.23
CA TYR A 8 1.00 -6.29 14.91
C TYR A 8 0.60 -7.36 13.90
N ASN A 9 -0.59 -7.21 13.33
CA ASN A 9 -1.20 -8.18 12.42
C ASN A 9 -1.96 -7.47 11.28
N CYS A 10 -1.27 -6.56 10.57
CA CYS A 10 -1.89 -5.84 9.45
C CYS A 10 -2.46 -6.80 8.41
N PHE A 11 -3.70 -6.56 8.02
CA PHE A 11 -4.37 -7.35 6.98
C PHE A 11 -3.67 -7.23 5.62
N ALA A 12 -3.16 -6.06 5.28
CA ALA A 12 -2.58 -5.83 3.96
C ALA A 12 -1.12 -6.30 3.86
N CYS A 13 -0.26 -5.99 4.85
CA CYS A 13 1.19 -6.19 4.68
C CYS A 13 1.87 -7.14 5.68
N CYS A 14 1.17 -7.62 6.73
CA CYS A 14 1.80 -8.52 7.68
C CYS A 14 1.99 -9.93 7.09
N PRO A 15 3.26 -10.43 6.94
CA PRO A 15 3.51 -11.73 6.32
C PRO A 15 2.94 -12.91 7.12
N SER A 16 2.83 -12.76 8.44
CA SER A 16 2.33 -13.81 9.35
C SER A 16 0.79 -13.82 9.47
N ASN A 17 0.08 -12.82 8.94
CA ASN A 17 -1.37 -12.81 8.95
C ASN A 17 -1.92 -13.86 7.97
N PRO A 18 -2.57 -14.94 8.42
CA PRO A 18 -3.03 -16.01 7.52
C PRO A 18 -4.11 -15.53 6.54
N ALA A 19 -4.89 -14.51 6.89
CA ALA A 19 -5.91 -13.91 6.04
C ALA A 19 -5.36 -12.74 5.20
N GLY A 20 -4.09 -12.35 5.39
CA GLY A 20 -3.52 -11.13 4.86
C GLY A 20 -3.19 -11.18 3.37
N LEU A 21 -3.14 -9.98 2.76
CA LEU A 21 -2.76 -9.80 1.36
C LEU A 21 -1.24 -9.92 1.13
N LYS A 22 -0.43 -9.82 2.18
CA LYS A 22 1.03 -10.00 2.17
C LYS A 22 1.75 -9.12 1.16
N MET A 23 1.33 -7.86 1.07
CA MET A 23 1.93 -6.89 0.15
C MET A 23 3.38 -6.60 0.51
N GLU A 24 4.23 -6.53 -0.51
CA GLU A 24 5.63 -6.08 -0.41
C GLU A 24 5.82 -4.79 -1.22
N PHE A 25 6.61 -3.85 -0.67
CA PHE A 25 6.75 -2.52 -1.26
C PHE A 25 8.19 -2.23 -1.63
N TYR A 26 8.37 -1.53 -2.75
CA TYR A 26 9.64 -1.12 -3.31
C TYR A 26 9.63 0.39 -3.58
N GLU A 27 10.77 1.04 -3.42
CA GLU A 27 10.94 2.43 -3.83
C GLU A 27 11.48 2.50 -5.26
N ASP A 28 10.88 3.35 -6.08
CA ASP A 28 11.28 3.63 -7.45
C ASP A 28 11.23 5.15 -7.68
N GLY A 29 12.35 5.83 -7.42
CA GLY A 29 12.42 7.30 -7.44
C GLY A 29 11.47 7.92 -6.42
N ASP A 30 10.54 8.74 -6.91
CA ASP A 30 9.52 9.38 -6.08
C ASP A 30 8.33 8.46 -5.77
N ASP A 31 8.26 7.32 -6.44
CA ASP A 31 7.17 6.38 -6.32
C ASP A 31 7.46 5.29 -5.26
N VAL A 32 6.37 4.72 -4.72
CA VAL A 32 6.35 3.43 -4.05
C VAL A 32 5.56 2.46 -4.91
N VAL A 33 6.07 1.26 -5.07
CA VAL A 33 5.52 0.24 -5.98
C VAL A 33 5.28 -1.05 -5.21
N CYS A 34 4.17 -1.70 -5.52
CA CYS A 34 3.87 -3.07 -5.11
C CYS A 34 3.54 -3.91 -6.35
N ILE A 35 4.14 -5.09 -6.45
CA ILE A 35 3.76 -6.12 -7.42
C ILE A 35 3.05 -7.20 -6.63
N TRP A 36 1.78 -7.44 -6.94
CA TRP A 36 0.95 -8.35 -6.17
C TRP A 36 0.24 -9.36 -7.07
N GLU A 37 0.07 -10.58 -6.58
CA GLU A 37 -0.61 -11.64 -7.32
C GLU A 37 -2.10 -11.64 -7.00
N ALA A 38 -2.93 -11.44 -8.04
CA ALA A 38 -4.37 -11.38 -7.93
C ALA A 38 -4.99 -12.78 -8.00
N GLY A 39 -4.88 -13.54 -6.91
CA GLY A 39 -5.42 -14.88 -6.80
C GLY A 39 -6.95 -14.94 -6.79
N ASP A 40 -7.50 -16.11 -7.11
CA ASP A 40 -8.96 -16.33 -7.23
C ASP A 40 -9.73 -16.18 -5.90
N ASN A 41 -9.06 -16.23 -4.75
CA ASN A 41 -9.69 -15.99 -3.44
C ASN A 41 -10.15 -14.53 -3.24
N TYR A 42 -9.72 -13.64 -4.12
CA TYR A 42 -10.00 -12.20 -4.04
C TYR A 42 -11.02 -11.71 -5.08
N GLN A 43 -11.79 -12.63 -5.66
CA GLN A 43 -12.84 -12.32 -6.64
C GLN A 43 -13.99 -11.52 -6.03
N GLY A 44 -14.47 -10.52 -6.77
CA GLY A 44 -15.77 -9.90 -6.56
C GLY A 44 -16.82 -10.39 -7.57
N TRP A 45 -16.36 -10.76 -8.73
CA TRP A 45 -17.10 -11.40 -9.80
C TRP A 45 -16.24 -12.50 -10.42
N LEU A 46 -16.85 -13.41 -11.18
CA LEU A 46 -16.12 -14.53 -11.80
C LEU A 46 -14.87 -14.03 -12.52
N LYS A 47 -13.70 -14.55 -12.10
CA LYS A 47 -12.38 -14.21 -12.64
C LYS A 47 -12.05 -12.69 -12.62
N THR A 48 -12.68 -11.92 -11.74
CA THR A 48 -12.48 -10.47 -11.65
C THR A 48 -12.18 -10.07 -10.20
N LEU A 49 -11.10 -9.34 -10.02
CA LEU A 49 -10.66 -8.86 -8.70
C LEU A 49 -11.68 -7.91 -8.07
N HIS A 50 -12.02 -8.17 -6.83
CA HIS A 50 -12.98 -7.38 -6.06
C HIS A 50 -12.57 -5.91 -5.95
N GLY A 51 -13.48 -4.98 -6.22
CA GLY A 51 -13.20 -3.54 -6.14
C GLY A 51 -12.77 -3.08 -4.75
N GLY A 52 -13.33 -3.66 -3.69
CA GLY A 52 -12.91 -3.40 -2.31
C GLY A 52 -11.49 -3.88 -2.02
N ILE A 53 -11.05 -5.00 -2.62
CA ILE A 53 -9.65 -5.45 -2.50
C ILE A 53 -8.74 -4.47 -3.22
N GLN A 54 -9.10 -3.99 -4.42
CA GLN A 54 -8.34 -2.94 -5.11
C GLN A 54 -8.20 -1.68 -4.24
N ALA A 55 -9.28 -1.25 -3.58
CA ALA A 55 -9.24 -0.11 -2.66
C ALA A 55 -8.31 -0.34 -1.46
N THR A 56 -8.33 -1.55 -0.88
CA THR A 56 -7.42 -1.93 0.21
C THR A 56 -5.96 -1.90 -0.23
N LEU A 57 -5.64 -2.41 -1.42
CA LEU A 57 -4.29 -2.38 -1.99
C LEU A 57 -3.80 -0.94 -2.18
N MET A 58 -4.68 -0.04 -2.67
CA MET A 58 -4.35 1.37 -2.84
C MET A 58 -4.14 2.07 -1.50
N ASP A 59 -5.01 1.84 -0.53
CA ASP A 59 -4.92 2.43 0.81
C ASP A 59 -3.61 2.05 1.49
N GLU A 60 -3.28 0.78 1.52
CA GLU A 60 -2.01 0.32 2.11
C GLU A 60 -0.80 0.93 1.41
N LEU A 61 -0.79 0.97 0.07
CA LEU A 61 0.27 1.62 -0.69
C LEU A 61 0.41 3.10 -0.30
N GLY A 62 -0.70 3.82 -0.16
CA GLY A 62 -0.72 5.23 0.26
C GLY A 62 -0.08 5.43 1.64
N GLY A 63 -0.39 4.57 2.60
CA GLY A 63 0.25 4.56 3.92
C GLY A 63 1.76 4.37 3.83
N TRP A 64 2.22 3.48 2.94
CA TRP A 64 3.64 3.26 2.69
C TRP A 64 4.31 4.42 1.96
N VAL A 65 3.61 5.14 1.06
CA VAL A 65 4.10 6.39 0.47
C VAL A 65 4.36 7.42 1.55
N VAL A 66 3.42 7.65 2.47
CA VAL A 66 3.61 8.55 3.62
C VAL A 66 4.80 8.12 4.45
N ASN A 67 4.87 6.84 4.81
CA ASN A 67 5.95 6.33 5.65
C ASN A 67 7.33 6.51 5.00
N ARG A 68 7.47 6.17 3.72
CA ARG A 68 8.76 6.21 3.02
C ARG A 68 9.19 7.61 2.64
N LYS A 69 8.29 8.43 2.11
CA LYS A 69 8.63 9.75 1.56
C LYS A 69 8.63 10.85 2.62
N LEU A 70 7.75 10.76 3.62
CA LEU A 70 7.67 11.77 4.68
C LEU A 70 8.30 11.32 5.99
N GLN A 71 8.72 10.06 6.09
CA GLN A 71 9.32 9.50 7.30
C GLN A 71 8.42 9.70 8.54
N THR A 72 7.11 9.54 8.38
CA THR A 72 6.11 9.66 9.45
C THR A 72 5.01 8.61 9.24
N ALA A 73 4.09 8.51 10.18
CA ALA A 73 2.86 7.76 10.03
C ALA A 73 1.71 8.71 9.68
N GLY A 74 0.69 8.18 9.02
CA GLY A 74 -0.51 8.91 8.67
C GLY A 74 -1.76 8.05 8.82
N MET A 75 -2.91 8.72 8.89
CA MET A 75 -4.22 8.08 8.85
C MET A 75 -4.95 8.51 7.60
N THR A 76 -5.55 7.55 6.91
CA THR A 76 -6.41 7.79 5.76
C THR A 76 -7.62 8.59 6.18
N THR A 77 -7.84 9.74 5.53
CA THR A 77 -9.01 10.59 5.77
C THR A 77 -9.98 10.57 4.60
N SER A 78 -9.49 10.29 3.40
CA SER A 78 -10.29 10.18 2.18
C SER A 78 -9.63 9.23 1.20
N LEU A 79 -10.46 8.46 0.50
CA LEU A 79 -10.04 7.55 -0.55
C LEU A 79 -11.09 7.56 -1.66
N THR A 80 -10.70 7.97 -2.86
CA THR A 80 -11.58 8.04 -4.02
C THR A 80 -11.05 7.15 -5.13
N MET A 81 -11.79 6.08 -5.42
CA MET A 81 -11.45 5.11 -6.47
C MET A 81 -12.15 5.45 -7.78
N LYS A 82 -11.42 5.22 -8.88
CA LYS A 82 -11.97 5.21 -10.24
C LYS A 82 -11.61 3.88 -10.90
N TYR A 83 -12.62 3.08 -11.21
CA TYR A 83 -12.47 1.80 -11.89
C TYR A 83 -12.70 1.98 -13.38
N ARG A 84 -11.73 1.55 -14.21
CA ARG A 84 -11.75 1.77 -15.66
C ARG A 84 -11.83 0.47 -16.43
N ASN A 85 -11.05 -0.52 -16.03
CA ASN A 85 -10.96 -1.82 -16.68
C ASN A 85 -10.99 -2.91 -15.63
N PRO A 86 -11.64 -4.06 -15.90
CA PRO A 86 -11.61 -5.19 -14.99
C PRO A 86 -10.18 -5.70 -14.82
N VAL A 87 -9.88 -6.14 -13.60
CA VAL A 87 -8.60 -6.79 -13.27
C VAL A 87 -8.86 -8.29 -13.22
N PRO A 88 -8.19 -9.11 -14.02
CA PRO A 88 -8.37 -10.56 -13.96
C PRO A 88 -7.84 -11.13 -12.64
N THR A 89 -8.38 -12.29 -12.24
CA THR A 89 -7.81 -13.11 -11.17
C THR A 89 -7.39 -14.47 -11.69
N GLY A 90 -6.43 -15.09 -11.04
CA GLY A 90 -5.93 -16.42 -11.36
C GLY A 90 -4.52 -16.66 -10.85
N GLU A 91 -4.07 -17.89 -10.99
CA GLU A 91 -2.69 -18.26 -10.66
C GLU A 91 -1.71 -17.50 -11.57
N GLY A 92 -0.70 -16.88 -10.97
CA GLY A 92 0.33 -16.12 -11.67
C GLY A 92 -0.11 -14.77 -12.26
N VAL A 93 -1.37 -14.34 -12.05
CA VAL A 93 -1.83 -13.04 -12.51
C VAL A 93 -1.22 -11.95 -11.61
N LYS A 94 -0.29 -11.18 -12.16
CA LYS A 94 0.39 -10.10 -11.45
C LYS A 94 -0.14 -8.74 -11.84
N ILE A 95 -0.37 -7.91 -10.84
CA ILE A 95 -0.73 -6.50 -11.00
C ILE A 95 0.36 -5.63 -10.39
N VAL A 96 0.49 -4.44 -10.94
CA VAL A 96 1.42 -3.42 -10.45
C VAL A 96 0.62 -2.27 -9.88
N ILE A 97 0.90 -1.94 -8.62
CA ILE A 97 0.30 -0.79 -7.94
C ILE A 97 1.43 0.19 -7.68
N ARG A 98 1.23 1.44 -8.10
CA ARG A 98 2.23 2.51 -8.02
C ARG A 98 1.59 3.77 -7.48
N GLY A 99 2.24 4.42 -6.52
CA GLY A 99 1.73 5.66 -5.94
C GLY A 99 2.82 6.62 -5.53
N ARG A 100 2.45 7.90 -5.46
CA ARG A 100 3.34 9.00 -5.09
C ARG A 100 2.59 10.12 -4.39
N ILE A 101 3.33 11.00 -3.73
CA ILE A 101 2.79 12.25 -3.21
C ILE A 101 2.58 13.20 -4.39
N LYS A 102 1.33 13.66 -4.55
CA LYS A 102 0.96 14.69 -5.51
C LYS A 102 1.17 16.09 -4.94
N GLU A 103 0.78 16.28 -3.68
CA GLU A 103 0.80 17.58 -3.01
C GLU A 103 0.85 17.43 -1.49
N MET A 104 1.39 18.42 -0.81
CA MET A 104 1.32 18.57 0.64
C MET A 104 0.62 19.87 1.00
N LYS A 105 -0.38 19.80 1.88
CA LYS A 105 -1.05 20.98 2.47
C LYS A 105 -1.05 20.83 3.98
N ARG A 106 -0.22 21.63 4.66
CA ARG A 106 -0.01 21.52 6.12
C ARG A 106 0.35 20.07 6.51
N ASN A 107 -0.49 19.43 7.33
CA ASN A 107 -0.31 18.03 7.77
C ASN A 107 -1.05 17.01 6.88
N PHE A 108 -1.55 17.42 5.72
CA PHE A 108 -2.25 16.53 4.80
C PHE A 108 -1.40 16.22 3.58
N ALA A 109 -1.19 14.94 3.34
CA ALA A 109 -0.57 14.43 2.13
C ALA A 109 -1.66 14.01 1.13
N PHE A 110 -1.62 14.57 -0.06
CA PHE A 110 -2.45 14.19 -1.20
C PHE A 110 -1.65 13.19 -2.03
N ILE A 111 -2.18 12.00 -2.16
CA ILE A 111 -1.50 10.88 -2.81
C ILE A 111 -2.33 10.43 -4.00
N GLU A 112 -1.67 10.19 -5.11
CA GLU A 112 -2.24 9.53 -6.28
C GLU A 112 -1.63 8.14 -6.43
N ALA A 113 -2.46 7.16 -6.81
CA ALA A 113 -2.03 5.81 -7.09
C ALA A 113 -2.76 5.21 -8.29
N GLU A 114 -2.10 4.28 -8.95
CA GLU A 114 -2.62 3.57 -10.11
C GLU A 114 -2.38 2.07 -9.97
N LEU A 115 -3.32 1.28 -10.46
CA LEU A 115 -3.23 -0.16 -10.57
C LEU A 115 -3.29 -0.54 -12.04
N SER A 116 -2.31 -1.30 -12.50
CA SER A 116 -2.22 -1.76 -13.88
C SER A 116 -2.00 -3.27 -13.95
N HIS A 117 -2.48 -3.87 -15.03
CA HIS A 117 -2.23 -5.25 -15.40
C HIS A 117 -1.73 -5.30 -16.85
N GLU A 118 -0.57 -5.95 -17.05
CA GLU A 118 0.09 -6.04 -18.36
C GLU A 118 0.23 -4.68 -19.07
N GLY A 119 0.58 -3.63 -18.31
CA GLY A 119 0.74 -2.27 -18.81
C GLY A 119 -0.56 -1.50 -19.04
N LYS A 120 -1.73 -2.12 -18.85
CA LYS A 120 -3.04 -1.48 -18.99
C LYS A 120 -3.51 -0.93 -17.66
N LEU A 121 -3.86 0.37 -17.61
CA LEU A 121 -4.46 1.00 -16.44
C LEU A 121 -5.85 0.42 -16.16
N CYS A 122 -6.02 -0.17 -14.98
CA CYS A 122 -7.27 -0.78 -14.55
C CYS A 122 -8.05 0.10 -13.58
N SER A 123 -7.38 0.68 -12.61
CA SER A 123 -7.99 1.61 -11.65
C SER A 123 -7.00 2.67 -11.19
N SER A 124 -7.52 3.78 -10.69
CA SER A 124 -6.74 4.86 -10.09
C SER A 124 -7.40 5.31 -8.79
N CYS A 125 -6.59 5.90 -7.91
CA CYS A 125 -7.03 6.35 -6.61
C CYS A 125 -6.42 7.70 -6.27
N GLU A 126 -7.23 8.58 -5.70
CA GLU A 126 -6.78 9.79 -5.02
C GLU A 126 -7.06 9.63 -3.53
N MET A 127 -6.05 9.87 -2.70
CA MET A 127 -6.12 9.67 -1.25
C MET A 127 -5.63 10.90 -0.52
N ILE A 128 -6.20 11.13 0.67
CA ILE A 128 -5.75 12.17 1.59
C ILE A 128 -5.40 11.51 2.91
N TYR A 129 -4.16 11.74 3.37
CA TYR A 129 -3.65 11.25 4.65
C TYR A 129 -3.39 12.42 5.58
N TYR A 130 -3.89 12.33 6.80
CA TYR A 130 -3.43 13.19 7.90
C TYR A 130 -2.12 12.62 8.45
N CYS A 131 -1.04 13.39 8.32
CA CYS A 131 0.30 12.98 8.75
C CYS A 131 0.57 13.45 10.18
N PHE A 132 1.04 12.54 11.02
CA PHE A 132 1.39 12.87 12.40
C PHE A 132 2.70 13.67 12.47
N SER A 133 2.84 14.49 13.52
CA SER A 133 4.11 15.14 13.83
C SER A 133 5.20 14.11 14.15
N LYS A 134 6.45 14.44 13.84
CA LYS A 134 7.60 13.54 14.06
C LYS A 134 7.75 13.07 15.53
N GLU A 135 7.23 13.83 16.48
CA GLU A 135 7.24 13.50 17.92
C GLU A 135 6.26 12.36 18.28
N LYS A 136 5.17 12.19 17.52
CA LYS A 136 4.20 11.11 17.75
C LYS A 136 4.58 9.78 17.11
N ARG A 137 5.73 9.69 16.43
CA ARG A 137 6.25 8.46 15.80
C ARG A 137 6.40 7.28 16.76
N HIS A 138 6.75 7.56 18.02
CA HIS A 138 7.09 6.51 18.98
C HIS A 138 5.91 5.62 19.37
N ASN A 139 4.67 6.08 19.18
CA ASN A 139 3.47 5.33 19.53
C ASN A 139 2.85 4.51 18.37
N CYS A 140 3.34 4.69 17.14
CA CYS A 140 2.82 3.95 15.97
C CYS A 140 3.69 2.76 15.55
N GLY A 141 4.56 2.25 16.44
CA GLY A 141 5.28 0.99 16.22
C GLY A 141 6.35 0.97 15.11
N CYS A 142 6.52 2.06 14.36
CA CYS A 142 7.56 2.18 13.34
C CYS A 142 8.66 3.11 13.82
N ASN A 143 9.59 2.62 14.65
CA ASN A 143 10.78 3.36 15.07
C ASN A 143 11.72 3.53 13.88
N GLY A 144 11.79 4.74 13.33
CA GLY A 144 12.60 5.12 12.17
C GLY A 144 14.12 5.14 12.42
N LYS A 145 14.65 4.42 13.40
CA LYS A 145 16.09 4.31 13.68
C LYS A 145 16.70 2.93 13.46
N GLU A 146 15.90 1.91 13.20
CA GLU A 146 16.47 0.63 12.80
C GLU A 146 16.52 0.54 11.29
N LYS A 147 17.74 0.63 10.74
CA LYS A 147 18.10 0.11 9.41
C LYS A 147 17.66 -1.35 9.38
N GLY A 148 16.55 -1.64 8.71
CA GLY A 148 16.11 -3.00 8.53
C GLY A 148 14.87 -3.40 9.33
N CYS A 149 13.72 -2.82 9.00
CA CYS A 149 12.52 -3.63 9.02
C CYS A 149 12.69 -4.60 7.85
N SER A 150 13.34 -5.73 8.13
CA SER A 150 13.65 -6.79 7.16
C SER A 150 12.38 -7.48 6.62
N LEU A 151 11.21 -7.10 7.14
CA LEU A 151 9.93 -7.74 6.86
C LEU A 151 9.11 -7.07 5.76
N CYS A 152 9.36 -5.81 5.44
CA CYS A 152 8.47 -5.09 4.52
C CYS A 152 9.15 -4.31 3.39
N CYS A 153 10.48 -4.24 3.29
CA CYS A 153 11.11 -3.45 2.24
C CYS A 153 12.40 -4.07 1.70
N LYS A 154 12.30 -4.69 0.55
CA LYS A 154 13.48 -5.02 -0.28
C LYS A 154 13.76 -3.84 -1.18
N ARG A 155 14.96 -3.22 -1.06
CA ARG A 155 15.47 -2.31 -2.08
C ARG A 155 15.84 -3.14 -3.30
N ARG A 156 15.30 -2.83 -4.47
CA ARG A 156 15.94 -3.22 -5.73
C ARG A 156 17.22 -2.37 -5.87
N LYS A 157 18.36 -3.05 -6.05
CA LYS A 157 19.59 -2.44 -6.53
C LYS A 157 19.45 -2.18 -8.03
#